data_8063ff5b6cecbfca994531edf81343ee
#
_entry.id   8063ff5b6cecbfca994531edf81343ee
#
_cell.length_a   1.000
_cell.length_b   1.000
_cell.length_c   1.000
_cell.angle_alpha   90.00
_cell.angle_beta   90.00
_cell.angle_gamma   90.00
#
_symmetry.space_group_name_H-M   'P 1'
#
loop_
_entity.id
_entity.type
_entity.pdbx_description
1 polymer ?
#
loop_
_entity_poly.entity_id
_entity_poly.type
_entity_poly.pdbx_seq_one_letter_code
_entity_poly.pdbx_strand_id
1 'polypeptide(L)'
;MSTYASAATGVRLVDQADLGFVVRGGPPGAAYVARAIPEDASSRLGIGFARWEGARVSWITLYEEVIFTIEGILEVEVGGTTYEVKPGQVLYIPKYTELIYSGFALFGYVVYPGNWKQTCDEGALDEPPIYPEKR
;
A
#
# COMPACT_ATOMS: atom_id res chain seq x y z
N MET A 1 -18.50 13.42 27.76
CA MET A 1 -18.04 12.63 26.84
C MET A 1 -18.96 11.93 25.94
N SER A 2 -20.18 12.08 26.12
CA SER A 2 -21.11 11.40 25.28
C SER A 2 -20.89 11.73 23.82
N THR A 3 -20.45 12.91 23.53
CA THR A 3 -20.21 13.29 22.15
C THR A 3 -19.11 12.43 21.55
N TYR A 4 -18.08 12.21 22.32
CA TYR A 4 -17.02 11.37 21.82
C TYR A 4 -17.47 9.93 21.71
N ALA A 5 -18.29 9.50 22.61
CA ALA A 5 -18.78 8.15 22.53
C ALA A 5 -19.60 7.95 21.27
N SER A 6 -20.39 8.95 20.92
CA SER A 6 -21.13 8.85 19.68
C SER A 6 -20.23 8.83 18.49
N ALA A 7 -19.20 9.62 18.54
CA ALA A 7 -18.29 9.66 17.41
C ALA A 7 -17.53 8.38 17.26
N ALA A 8 -17.51 7.57 18.30
CA ALA A 8 -16.80 6.31 18.23
C ALA A 8 -17.40 5.35 17.22
N THR A 9 -18.57 5.67 16.69
CA THR A 9 -19.13 4.82 15.66
C THR A 9 -18.28 4.80 14.42
N GLY A 10 -17.27 5.64 14.34
CA GLY A 10 -16.37 5.59 13.23
C GLY A 10 -15.24 4.60 13.36
N VAL A 11 -15.11 3.93 14.50
CA VAL A 11 -14.05 2.96 14.70
C VAL A 11 -14.31 1.72 13.86
N ARG A 12 -13.30 1.21 13.20
CA ARG A 12 -13.42 0.02 12.36
C ARG A 12 -12.30 -0.94 12.65
N LEU A 13 -12.67 -2.19 12.83
CA LEU A 13 -11.70 -3.27 12.95
C LEU A 13 -11.82 -4.12 11.70
N VAL A 14 -10.72 -4.30 11.00
CA VAL A 14 -10.72 -5.03 9.73
C VAL A 14 -9.71 -6.16 9.82
N ASP A 15 -10.15 -7.36 9.48
CA ASP A 15 -9.29 -8.52 9.43
C ASP A 15 -8.92 -8.76 7.97
N GLN A 16 -7.64 -8.90 7.69
CA GLN A 16 -7.20 -9.08 6.32
C GLN A 16 -7.76 -10.37 5.72
N ALA A 17 -8.12 -11.33 6.54
CA ALA A 17 -8.67 -12.58 6.05
C ALA A 17 -10.05 -12.38 5.43
N ASP A 18 -10.73 -11.30 5.76
CA ASP A 18 -12.05 -11.01 5.24
C ASP A 18 -12.03 -10.13 4.00
N LEU A 19 -10.88 -9.76 3.52
CA LEU A 19 -10.77 -8.83 2.41
C LEU A 19 -10.55 -9.56 1.11
N GLY A 20 -11.05 -8.98 0.03
CA GLY A 20 -10.80 -9.50 -1.31
C GLY A 20 -9.55 -8.87 -1.87
N PHE A 21 -8.54 -9.68 -2.09
CA PHE A 21 -7.30 -9.20 -2.68
C PHE A 21 -7.44 -9.14 -4.20
N VAL A 22 -6.95 -8.08 -4.78
CA VAL A 22 -7.04 -7.82 -6.21
C VAL A 22 -5.63 -7.81 -6.78
N VAL A 23 -5.46 -8.44 -7.92
CA VAL A 23 -4.15 -8.50 -8.58
C VAL A 23 -3.72 -7.12 -9.02
N ARG A 24 -2.49 -6.77 -8.69
CA ARG A 24 -1.91 -5.51 -9.07
C ARG A 24 -0.54 -5.65 -9.71
N GLY A 25 -0.04 -6.85 -9.85
CA GLY A 25 1.26 -7.06 -10.49
C GLY A 25 1.42 -8.49 -10.91
N GLY A 26 2.37 -8.72 -11.83
CA GLY A 26 2.66 -10.03 -12.39
C GLY A 26 1.87 -10.29 -13.64
N PRO A 27 2.11 -11.40 -14.34
CA PRO A 27 3.27 -12.26 -14.21
C PRO A 27 4.51 -11.60 -14.78
N PRO A 28 5.69 -12.09 -14.38
CA PRO A 28 5.92 -13.24 -13.51
C PRO A 28 5.63 -12.90 -12.06
N GLY A 29 5.35 -13.93 -11.30
CA GLY A 29 4.94 -13.75 -9.92
C GLY A 29 3.58 -13.13 -9.85
N ALA A 30 3.23 -12.63 -8.68
CA ALA A 30 1.94 -11.95 -8.49
C ALA A 30 2.08 -10.95 -7.36
N ALA A 31 1.28 -9.92 -7.42
CA ALA A 31 1.16 -8.95 -6.35
C ALA A 31 -0.32 -8.65 -6.20
N TYR A 32 -0.79 -8.64 -4.96
CA TYR A 32 -2.19 -8.45 -4.66
C TYR A 32 -2.34 -7.35 -3.62
N VAL A 33 -3.42 -6.61 -3.71
CA VAL A 33 -3.69 -5.52 -2.78
C VAL A 33 -5.14 -5.61 -2.33
N ALA A 34 -5.38 -5.39 -1.06
CA ALA A 34 -6.71 -5.35 -0.50
C ALA A 34 -6.86 -4.09 0.33
N ARG A 35 -7.75 -3.22 -0.07
CA ARG A 35 -7.97 -1.98 0.64
C ARG A 35 -8.84 -2.26 1.86
N ALA A 36 -8.37 -1.87 3.03
CA ALA A 36 -9.08 -2.11 4.26
C ALA A 36 -10.02 -0.96 4.60
N ILE A 37 -9.54 0.27 4.42
CA ILE A 37 -10.35 1.44 4.68
C ILE A 37 -10.48 2.18 3.35
N PRO A 38 -11.66 2.23 2.78
CA PRO A 38 -11.82 2.89 1.49
C PRO A 38 -11.68 4.40 1.63
N GLU A 39 -11.23 5.01 0.57
CA GLU A 39 -10.95 6.44 0.61
C GLU A 39 -12.23 7.25 0.78
N ASP A 40 -13.37 6.72 0.37
CA ASP A 40 -14.61 7.43 0.50
C ASP A 40 -15.19 7.33 1.90
N ALA A 41 -14.51 6.67 2.80
CA ALA A 41 -14.95 6.60 4.18
C ALA A 41 -14.49 7.81 4.97
N SER A 42 -14.24 8.87 4.31
CA SER A 42 -13.84 10.15 4.85
C SER A 42 -12.56 10.11 5.66
N SER A 43 -11.79 9.11 5.49
CA SER A 43 -10.50 9.04 6.12
C SER A 43 -9.49 9.77 5.25
N ARG A 44 -8.54 10.41 5.90
CA ARG A 44 -7.44 10.99 5.17
C ARG A 44 -6.38 9.96 4.86
N LEU A 45 -6.49 8.80 5.47
CA LEU A 45 -5.51 7.75 5.32
C LEU A 45 -6.03 6.69 4.38
N GLY A 46 -5.15 6.16 3.56
CA GLY A 46 -5.44 4.94 2.81
C GLY A 46 -4.76 3.81 3.54
N ILE A 47 -5.51 2.75 3.85
CA ILE A 47 -5.00 1.67 4.66
C ILE A 47 -5.38 0.36 4.00
N GLY A 48 -4.42 -0.54 3.91
CA GLY A 48 -4.70 -1.84 3.33
C GLY A 48 -3.65 -2.85 3.64
N PHE A 49 -3.81 -3.99 2.99
CA PHE A 49 -2.85 -5.08 3.07
C PHE A 49 -2.43 -5.45 1.66
N ALA A 50 -1.26 -6.00 1.55
CA ALA A 50 -0.75 -6.44 0.26
C ALA A 50 -0.02 -7.75 0.43
N ARG A 51 -0.09 -8.56 -0.61
CA ARG A 51 0.60 -9.83 -0.63
C ARG A 51 1.44 -9.86 -1.89
N TRP A 52 2.73 -10.02 -1.72
CA TRP A 52 3.66 -10.10 -2.84
C TRP A 52 4.16 -11.53 -2.96
N GLU A 53 4.12 -12.04 -4.17
CA GLU A 53 4.54 -13.40 -4.46
C GLU A 53 5.47 -13.36 -5.65
N GLY A 54 6.55 -12.65 -5.53
CA GLY A 54 7.61 -12.64 -6.52
C GLY A 54 7.47 -11.62 -7.63
N ALA A 55 6.39 -10.89 -7.67
CA ALA A 55 6.23 -9.88 -8.72
C ALA A 55 7.21 -8.75 -8.47
N ARG A 56 7.65 -8.14 -9.57
CA ARG A 56 8.51 -6.99 -9.51
C ARG A 56 7.71 -5.82 -10.09
N VAL A 57 7.43 -4.83 -9.26
CA VAL A 57 6.53 -3.75 -9.62
C VAL A 57 7.21 -2.43 -9.39
N SER A 58 7.33 -1.64 -10.44
CA SER A 58 7.93 -0.31 -10.34
C SER A 58 6.84 0.73 -10.17
N TRP A 59 7.13 1.73 -9.36
CA TRP A 59 6.13 2.70 -9.02
C TRP A 59 6.81 3.98 -8.52
N ILE A 60 6.09 5.08 -8.62
CA ILE A 60 6.52 6.31 -7.96
C ILE A 60 5.40 6.67 -6.98
N THR A 61 5.76 6.90 -5.74
CA THR A 61 4.76 7.18 -4.73
C THR A 61 4.20 8.59 -4.91
N LEU A 62 2.89 8.71 -4.87
CA LEU A 62 2.22 10.00 -4.95
C LEU A 62 1.65 10.38 -3.59
N TYR A 63 2.22 9.82 -2.55
CA TYR A 63 1.78 9.91 -1.17
C TYR A 63 2.94 9.50 -0.29
N GLU A 64 2.85 9.83 0.99
CA GLU A 64 3.75 9.24 1.96
C GLU A 64 3.25 7.84 2.25
N GLU A 65 4.14 6.91 2.42
CA GLU A 65 3.74 5.53 2.66
C GLU A 65 4.51 4.96 3.85
N VAL A 66 3.79 4.21 4.68
CA VAL A 66 4.39 3.44 5.75
C VAL A 66 4.06 1.98 5.47
N ILE A 67 5.07 1.13 5.48
CA ILE A 67 4.89 -0.30 5.25
C ILE A 67 5.40 -1.04 6.48
N PHE A 68 4.65 -2.05 6.89
CA PHE A 68 5.11 -2.93 7.95
C PHE A 68 4.77 -4.36 7.58
N THR A 69 5.79 -5.20 7.52
CA THR A 69 5.65 -6.57 7.08
C THR A 69 5.09 -7.45 8.19
N ILE A 70 4.19 -8.34 7.82
CA ILE A 70 3.57 -9.27 8.74
C ILE A 70 4.21 -10.64 8.59
N GLU A 71 4.41 -11.08 7.36
CA GLU A 71 5.01 -12.37 7.06
C GLU A 71 5.95 -12.19 5.89
N GLY A 72 7.03 -12.94 5.89
CA GLY A 72 7.96 -12.92 4.77
C GLY A 72 8.87 -11.71 4.79
N ILE A 73 9.42 -11.37 3.66
CA ILE A 73 10.32 -10.24 3.51
C ILE A 73 9.92 -9.48 2.26
N LEU A 74 9.55 -8.22 2.44
CA LEU A 74 9.29 -7.36 1.30
C LEU A 74 10.59 -6.65 0.95
N GLU A 75 10.92 -6.62 -0.32
CA GLU A 75 12.11 -5.91 -0.79
C GLU A 75 11.67 -4.66 -1.51
N VAL A 76 12.22 -3.53 -1.11
CA VAL A 76 11.92 -2.25 -1.75
C VAL A 76 13.24 -1.65 -2.18
N GLU A 77 13.39 -1.47 -3.47
CA GLU A 77 14.61 -0.92 -4.04
C GLU A 77 14.41 0.55 -4.36
N VAL A 78 15.29 1.39 -3.84
CA VAL A 78 15.24 2.83 -4.06
C VAL A 78 16.65 3.28 -4.38
N GLY A 79 16.84 3.82 -5.57
CA GLY A 79 18.13 4.39 -5.93
C GLY A 79 19.28 3.41 -5.81
N GLY A 80 19.04 2.16 -6.14
CA GLY A 80 20.09 1.15 -6.09
C GLY A 80 20.27 0.50 -4.73
N THR A 81 19.57 0.96 -3.72
CA THR A 81 19.64 0.35 -2.38
C THR A 81 18.38 -0.49 -2.18
N THR A 82 18.55 -1.70 -1.72
CA THR A 82 17.43 -2.57 -1.44
C THR A 82 17.21 -2.66 0.07
N TYR A 83 16.00 -2.33 0.47
CA TYR A 83 15.59 -2.42 1.87
C TYR A 83 14.78 -3.69 2.05
N GLU A 84 15.23 -4.56 2.92
CA GLU A 84 14.49 -5.77 3.25
C GLU A 84 13.64 -5.48 4.47
N VAL A 85 12.34 -5.48 4.28
CA VAL A 85 11.43 -5.13 5.36
C VAL A 85 10.91 -6.43 5.94
N LYS A 86 11.34 -6.75 7.14
CA LYS A 86 11.03 -8.01 7.82
C LYS A 86 9.93 -7.78 8.83
N PRO A 87 9.27 -8.85 9.29
CA PRO A 87 8.26 -8.68 10.32
C PRO A 87 8.82 -7.93 11.53
N GLY A 88 8.05 -6.98 12.01
CA GLY A 88 8.46 -6.15 13.13
C GLY A 88 9.21 -4.91 12.74
N GLN A 89 9.42 -4.69 11.45
CA GLN A 89 10.11 -3.50 10.96
C GLN A 89 9.13 -2.62 10.20
N VAL A 90 9.46 -1.35 10.13
CA VAL A 90 8.67 -0.35 9.44
C VAL A 90 9.55 0.33 8.41
N LEU A 91 9.04 0.52 7.22
CA LEU A 91 9.71 1.32 6.20
C LEU A 91 8.89 2.56 5.92
N TYR A 92 9.50 3.71 6.04
CA TYR A 92 8.86 4.97 5.69
C TYR A 92 9.33 5.41 4.32
N ILE A 93 8.40 5.75 3.46
CA ILE A 93 8.68 6.15 2.08
C ILE A 93 8.11 7.54 1.86
N PRO A 94 8.98 8.51 1.58
CA PRO A 94 8.48 9.87 1.29
C PRO A 94 7.71 9.94 -0.01
N LYS A 95 6.91 10.96 -0.14
CA LYS A 95 6.19 11.23 -1.37
C LYS A 95 7.20 11.42 -2.51
N TYR A 96 6.82 10.96 -3.69
CA TYR A 96 7.60 11.09 -4.93
C TYR A 96 8.87 10.25 -4.92
N THR A 97 8.81 9.10 -4.30
CA THR A 97 9.92 8.17 -4.33
C THR A 97 9.72 7.18 -5.48
N GLU A 98 10.72 7.06 -6.33
CA GLU A 98 10.73 6.02 -7.36
C GLU A 98 11.28 4.76 -6.74
N LEU A 99 10.57 3.68 -6.89
CA LEU A 99 10.97 2.45 -6.23
C LEU A 99 10.50 1.23 -6.99
N ILE A 100 10.98 0.09 -6.56
CA ILE A 100 10.55 -1.20 -7.08
C ILE A 100 10.24 -2.08 -5.88
N TYR A 101 9.02 -2.63 -5.86
CA TYR A 101 8.64 -3.60 -4.85
C TYR A 101 8.89 -5.00 -5.40
N SER A 102 9.40 -5.88 -4.56
CA SER A 102 9.59 -7.27 -4.94
C SER A 102 9.62 -8.14 -3.69
N GLY A 103 9.85 -9.43 -3.87
CA GLY A 103 9.97 -10.35 -2.76
C GLY A 103 8.70 -11.12 -2.51
N PHE A 104 8.64 -11.75 -1.33
CA PHE A 104 7.53 -12.59 -0.92
C PHE A 104 7.12 -12.16 0.48
N ALA A 105 5.96 -11.55 0.60
CA ALA A 105 5.58 -10.98 1.89
C ALA A 105 4.09 -10.70 1.95
N LEU A 106 3.56 -10.76 3.16
CA LEU A 106 2.28 -10.16 3.49
C LEU A 106 2.59 -8.94 4.33
N PHE A 107 2.08 -7.79 3.95
CA PHE A 107 2.41 -6.56 4.67
C PHE A 107 1.21 -5.63 4.72
N GLY A 108 1.20 -4.76 5.71
CA GLY A 108 0.22 -3.70 5.82
C GLY A 108 0.82 -2.41 5.31
N TYR A 109 -0.01 -1.54 4.82
CA TYR A 109 0.45 -0.22 4.38
C TYR A 109 -0.52 0.86 4.80
N VAL A 110 0.03 2.04 5.01
CA VAL A 110 -0.74 3.25 5.28
C VAL A 110 -0.19 4.32 4.36
N VAL A 111 -1.06 5.00 3.65
CA VAL A 111 -0.64 6.09 2.76
C VAL A 111 -1.40 7.36 3.12
N TYR A 112 -0.76 8.50 2.92
CA TYR A 112 -1.36 9.79 3.16
C TYR A 112 -0.92 10.75 2.04
N PRO A 113 -1.86 11.37 1.37
CA PRO A 113 -3.31 11.30 1.58
C PRO A 113 -3.88 10.03 0.95
N GLY A 114 -4.91 9.50 1.59
CA GLY A 114 -5.56 8.30 1.08
C GLY A 114 -6.28 8.53 -0.22
N ASN A 115 -6.68 9.77 -0.47
CA ASN A 115 -7.37 10.10 -1.70
C ASN A 115 -6.39 10.66 -2.74
N TRP A 116 -5.18 10.16 -2.74
CA TRP A 116 -4.12 10.67 -3.60
C TRP A 116 -4.50 10.69 -5.07
N LYS A 117 -5.33 9.76 -5.51
CA LYS A 117 -5.75 9.74 -6.90
C LYS A 117 -6.54 10.98 -7.27
N GLN A 118 -7.32 11.47 -6.33
CA GLN A 118 -8.17 12.62 -6.57
C GLN A 118 -7.44 13.93 -6.43
N THR A 119 -6.33 13.92 -5.70
CA THR A 119 -5.56 15.13 -5.48
C THR A 119 -4.40 15.25 -6.45
N CYS A 120 -4.20 14.22 -7.25
CA CYS A 120 -3.10 14.22 -8.18
C CYS A 120 -3.53 14.89 -9.48
N ASP A 121 -2.68 15.71 -10.02
CA ASP A 121 -3.02 16.44 -11.22
C ASP A 121 -2.90 15.63 -12.47
N GLU A 122 -2.16 14.57 -12.45
CA GLU A 122 -1.94 13.82 -13.66
C GLU A 122 -3.08 12.89 -13.84
N GLY A 123 -3.96 13.24 -14.69
CA GLY A 123 -5.06 12.38 -15.01
C GLY A 123 -4.60 11.03 -15.45
N ALA A 124 -3.36 10.96 -15.86
CA ALA A 124 -2.82 9.68 -16.27
C ALA A 124 -2.79 8.68 -15.16
N LEU A 125 -2.98 9.10 -13.96
CA LEU A 125 -2.91 8.21 -12.83
C LEU A 125 -4.24 7.62 -12.44
N ASP A 126 -5.17 7.64 -13.33
CA ASP A 126 -6.40 6.91 -13.15
C ASP A 126 -6.14 5.48 -12.93
N GLU A 127 -5.20 4.95 -13.65
CA GLU A 127 -4.90 3.56 -13.56
C GLU A 127 -4.05 3.34 -12.36
N PRO A 128 -4.23 2.24 -11.69
CA PRO A 128 -3.33 1.93 -10.62
C PRO A 128 -1.98 1.82 -11.25
N PRO A 129 -1.12 2.60 -10.85
CA PRO A 129 0.17 2.62 -11.47
C PRO A 129 1.05 1.53 -10.96
N ILE A 130 0.54 0.65 -10.20
CA ILE A 130 1.31 -0.45 -9.72
C ILE A 130 1.24 -1.54 -10.74
N TYR A 131 1.67 -1.30 -11.89
CA TYR A 131 1.70 -2.32 -12.90
C TYR A 131 3.04 -2.97 -12.93
N PRO A 132 3.08 -4.16 -13.43
CA PRO A 132 4.36 -4.82 -13.56
C PRO A 132 5.31 -3.94 -14.35
N GLU A 133 6.54 -4.10 -14.03
CA GLU A 133 7.57 -3.37 -14.71
C GLU A 133 7.57 -3.76 -16.16
N LYS A 134 7.38 -2.82 -16.99
CA LYS A 134 7.33 -3.12 -18.38
C LYS A 134 8.53 -2.68 -19.13
N ARG A 135 9.34 -1.95 -18.49
CA ARG A 135 10.50 -1.41 -19.17
C ARG A 135 11.67 -2.31 -19.09
#